data_5c023a42cdf5e24bd36c858283f1a4e4
#
_entry.id   5c023a42cdf5e24bd36c858283f1a4e4
#
_cell.length_a   1.000
_cell.length_b   1.000
_cell.length_c   1.000
_cell.angle_alpha   90.00
_cell.angle_beta   90.00
_cell.angle_gamma   90.00
#
_symmetry.space_group_name_H-M   'P 1'
#
loop_
_entity.id
_entity.type
_entity.pdbx_description
1 polymer ?
#
loop_
_entity_poly.entity_id
_entity_poly.type
_entity_poly.pdbx_seq_one_letter_code
_entity_poly.pdbx_strand_id
1 'polypeptide(L)'
;MTKRWFLARLLAAGTAAAALSVGLVLPAHAADETPDALVQRLSNEVLDALRNDKSIKAGDVDKIMVLVDKTIMPNVNFRRMTAAAVGPGWRQASPEQQQRLQEEFKQLLVRTYAGALAQVSDQTVSVKSLRAGAEDKDVLVRTEVRGRGDPVQLDY
;
A
#
# COMPACT_ATOMS: atom_id res chain seq x y z
N MET A 1 10.66 91.77 15.95
CA MET A 1 11.86 91.48 16.82
C MET A 1 11.98 89.99 16.92
N THR A 2 12.89 89.38 16.13
CA THR A 2 14.09 88.70 16.57
C THR A 2 13.81 87.41 17.43
N LYS A 3 14.23 86.28 17.16
CA LYS A 3 15.41 85.58 16.60
C LYS A 3 15.11 84.14 16.70
N ARG A 4 15.22 83.29 15.72
CA ARG A 4 16.43 82.57 15.32
C ARG A 4 16.80 81.40 16.29
N TRP A 5 16.94 80.23 15.63
CA TRP A 5 17.91 79.15 15.83
C TRP A 5 17.47 77.99 16.76
N PHE A 6 17.70 76.70 16.49
CA PHE A 6 18.67 75.99 15.66
C PHE A 6 18.16 74.56 15.39
N LEU A 7 18.60 74.12 14.27
CA LEU A 7 18.73 72.75 13.84
C LEU A 7 19.27 71.76 14.90
N ALA A 8 18.70 70.61 15.01
CA ALA A 8 19.44 69.39 15.25
C ALA A 8 18.74 68.18 14.59
N ARG A 9 19.37 67.76 13.53
CA ARG A 9 19.13 66.44 12.92
C ARG A 9 19.55 65.36 13.90
N LEU A 10 18.71 64.34 14.11
CA LEU A 10 19.16 63.02 14.52
C LEU A 10 18.43 62.01 13.69
N LEU A 11 19.18 61.50 12.74
CA LEU A 11 18.94 60.28 12.01
C LEU A 11 19.01 59.13 13.03
N ALA A 12 17.90 58.49 13.33
CA ALA A 12 17.91 57.18 13.94
C ALA A 12 17.59 56.14 12.86
N ALA A 13 18.62 55.51 12.37
CA ALA A 13 18.54 54.37 11.49
C ALA A 13 17.92 53.18 12.27
N GLY A 14 16.65 52.96 12.02
CA GLY A 14 15.99 51.73 12.51
C GLY A 14 16.36 50.56 11.60
N THR A 15 17.32 49.77 11.99
CA THR A 15 17.62 48.46 11.37
C THR A 15 16.47 47.51 11.64
N ALA A 16 15.63 47.32 10.63
CA ALA A 16 14.64 46.25 10.63
C ALA A 16 15.41 44.92 10.49
N ALA A 17 15.57 44.21 11.60
CA ALA A 17 16.05 42.83 11.62
C ALA A 17 14.92 41.92 11.08
N ALA A 18 14.98 41.61 9.81
CA ALA A 18 14.16 40.56 9.23
C ALA A 18 14.66 39.21 9.76
N ALA A 19 14.02 38.69 10.79
CA ALA A 19 14.24 37.35 11.25
C ALA A 19 13.72 36.36 10.18
N LEU A 20 14.63 35.86 9.34
CA LEU A 20 14.37 34.69 8.50
C LEU A 20 14.18 33.49 9.43
N SER A 21 12.93 33.15 9.73
CA SER A 21 12.54 31.88 10.32
C SER A 21 12.76 30.80 9.24
N VAL A 22 13.96 30.25 9.19
CA VAL A 22 14.21 29.00 8.46
C VAL A 22 13.45 27.91 9.22
N GLY A 23 12.22 27.65 8.78
CA GLY A 23 11.46 26.50 9.24
C GLY A 23 12.26 25.25 8.89
N LEU A 24 12.81 24.58 9.89
CA LEU A 24 13.31 23.20 9.75
C LEU A 24 12.11 22.35 9.36
N VAL A 25 11.95 22.10 8.06
CA VAL A 25 11.07 21.03 7.56
C VAL A 25 11.80 19.74 7.91
N LEU A 26 11.48 19.19 9.08
CA LEU A 26 11.87 17.83 9.39
C LEU A 26 11.18 16.94 8.34
N PRO A 27 11.93 16.04 7.67
CA PRO A 27 11.28 15.07 6.82
C PRO A 27 10.32 14.28 7.70
N ALA A 28 9.02 14.40 7.44
CA ALA A 28 8.05 13.49 8.00
C ALA A 28 8.48 12.10 7.50
N HIS A 29 9.06 11.29 8.39
CA HIS A 29 9.17 9.88 8.14
C HIS A 29 7.72 9.43 7.95
N ALA A 30 7.37 9.03 6.73
CA ALA A 30 6.17 8.26 6.52
C ALA A 30 6.31 7.08 7.49
N ALA A 31 5.48 7.03 8.51
CA ALA A 31 5.46 5.87 9.40
C ALA A 31 5.23 4.67 8.49
N ASP A 32 6.14 3.70 8.55
CA ASP A 32 6.01 2.48 7.77
C ASP A 32 4.61 1.92 8.04
N GLU A 33 3.87 1.68 6.96
CA GLU A 33 2.50 1.16 7.05
C GLU A 33 2.52 -0.16 7.80
N THR A 34 1.70 -0.29 8.83
CA THR A 34 1.65 -1.54 9.62
C THR A 34 1.08 -2.68 8.77
N PRO A 35 1.48 -3.95 9.03
CA PRO A 35 1.02 -5.09 8.22
C PRO A 35 -0.51 -5.23 8.14
N ASP A 36 -1.21 -4.93 9.22
CA ASP A 36 -2.68 -4.93 9.27
C ASP A 36 -3.29 -3.78 8.45
N ALA A 37 -2.70 -2.59 8.51
CA ALA A 37 -3.12 -1.46 7.67
C ALA A 37 -2.88 -1.75 6.17
N LEU A 38 -1.74 -2.34 5.82
CA LEU A 38 -1.43 -2.76 4.46
C LEU A 38 -2.49 -3.75 3.94
N VAL A 39 -2.77 -4.81 4.69
CA VAL A 39 -3.76 -5.83 4.30
C VAL A 39 -5.16 -5.20 4.17
N GLN A 40 -5.55 -4.31 5.10
CA GLN A 40 -6.84 -3.63 5.03
C GLN A 40 -6.94 -2.73 3.79
N ARG A 41 -5.90 -1.94 3.51
CA ARG A 41 -5.86 -1.05 2.33
C ARG A 41 -5.96 -1.84 1.03
N LEU A 42 -5.11 -2.85 0.86
CA LEU A 42 -5.11 -3.68 -0.34
C LEU A 42 -6.45 -4.39 -0.54
N SER A 43 -7.05 -4.91 0.53
CA SER A 43 -8.37 -5.53 0.48
C SER A 43 -9.44 -4.56 0.00
N ASN A 44 -9.43 -3.33 0.51
CA ASN A 44 -10.39 -2.31 0.09
C ASN A 44 -10.18 -1.91 -1.37
N GLU A 45 -8.93 -1.68 -1.81
CA GLU A 45 -8.61 -1.33 -3.20
C GLU A 45 -9.08 -2.42 -4.18
N VAL A 46 -8.87 -3.69 -3.84
CA VAL A 46 -9.34 -4.82 -4.66
C VAL A 46 -10.86 -4.87 -4.69
N LEU A 47 -11.53 -4.76 -3.54
CA LEU A 47 -12.99 -4.78 -3.47
C LEU A 47 -13.62 -3.62 -4.26
N ASP A 48 -13.03 -2.43 -4.18
CA ASP A 48 -13.51 -1.27 -4.92
C ASP A 48 -13.33 -1.44 -6.44
N ALA A 49 -12.20 -1.99 -6.88
CA ALA A 49 -11.99 -2.33 -8.28
C ALA A 49 -13.02 -3.37 -8.77
N LEU A 50 -13.25 -4.43 -7.97
CA LEU A 50 -14.23 -5.47 -8.28
C LEU A 50 -15.67 -4.93 -8.37
N ARG A 51 -16.02 -3.92 -7.57
CA ARG A 51 -17.36 -3.31 -7.58
C ARG A 51 -17.55 -2.33 -8.72
N ASN A 52 -16.51 -1.61 -9.11
CA ASN A 52 -16.62 -0.47 -10.03
C ASN A 52 -16.29 -0.82 -11.47
N ASP A 53 -15.52 -1.89 -11.73
CA ASP A 53 -15.14 -2.31 -13.08
C ASP A 53 -16.05 -3.45 -13.58
N LYS A 54 -16.84 -3.14 -14.61
CA LYS A 54 -17.79 -4.11 -15.22
C LYS A 54 -17.05 -5.27 -15.89
N SER A 55 -15.86 -5.05 -16.45
CA SER A 55 -15.07 -6.08 -17.11
C SER A 55 -14.54 -7.08 -16.08
N ILE A 56 -14.05 -6.59 -14.94
CA ILE A 56 -13.61 -7.43 -13.83
C ILE A 56 -14.78 -8.25 -13.28
N LYS A 57 -15.94 -7.62 -13.11
CA LYS A 57 -17.20 -8.32 -12.75
C LYS A 57 -17.61 -9.40 -13.74
N ALA A 58 -17.30 -9.22 -15.01
CA ALA A 58 -17.55 -10.22 -16.04
C ALA A 58 -16.49 -11.34 -16.06
N GLY A 59 -15.48 -11.27 -15.21
CA GLY A 59 -14.41 -12.28 -15.13
C GLY A 59 -13.33 -12.10 -16.19
N ASP A 60 -13.17 -10.89 -16.73
CA ASP A 60 -12.11 -10.57 -17.70
C ASP A 60 -10.72 -10.78 -17.06
N VAL A 61 -10.07 -11.85 -17.46
CA VAL A 61 -8.78 -12.30 -16.92
C VAL A 61 -7.69 -11.24 -17.13
N ASP A 62 -7.68 -10.56 -18.28
CA ASP A 62 -6.66 -9.55 -18.60
C ASP A 62 -6.82 -8.32 -17.70
N LYS A 63 -8.05 -7.89 -17.43
CA LYS A 63 -8.32 -6.80 -16.49
C LYS A 63 -7.98 -7.17 -15.06
N ILE A 64 -8.29 -8.39 -14.65
CA ILE A 64 -7.89 -8.90 -13.33
C ILE A 64 -6.37 -8.97 -13.23
N MET A 65 -5.66 -9.39 -14.28
CA MET A 65 -4.20 -9.42 -14.30
C MET A 65 -3.60 -8.03 -14.10
N VAL A 66 -4.13 -7.02 -14.80
CA VAL A 66 -3.70 -5.61 -14.62
C VAL A 66 -3.93 -5.13 -13.19
N LEU A 67 -5.07 -5.47 -12.58
CA LEU A 67 -5.34 -5.14 -11.17
C LEU A 67 -4.33 -5.79 -10.23
N VAL A 68 -4.05 -7.08 -10.44
CA VAL A 68 -3.05 -7.83 -9.64
C VAL A 68 -1.67 -7.20 -9.77
N ASP A 69 -1.23 -6.91 -10.98
CA ASP A 69 0.09 -6.32 -11.24
C ASP A 69 0.25 -4.93 -10.62
N LYS A 70 -0.82 -4.15 -10.61
CA LYS A 70 -0.80 -2.80 -10.06
C LYS A 70 -0.93 -2.77 -8.54
N THR A 71 -1.81 -3.59 -7.97
CA THR A 71 -2.22 -3.47 -6.57
C THR A 71 -1.56 -4.51 -5.67
N ILE A 72 -1.42 -5.76 -6.14
CA ILE A 72 -0.92 -6.86 -5.30
C ILE A 72 0.57 -7.03 -5.44
N MET A 73 1.08 -7.17 -6.68
CA MET A 73 2.48 -7.53 -6.93
C MET A 73 3.51 -6.61 -6.27
N PRO A 74 3.33 -5.28 -6.17
CA PRO A 74 4.27 -4.41 -5.48
C PRO A 74 4.37 -4.63 -3.95
N ASN A 75 3.36 -5.28 -3.38
CA ASN A 75 3.19 -5.43 -1.92
C ASN A 75 3.43 -6.87 -1.42
N VAL A 76 3.80 -7.80 -2.31
CA VAL A 76 4.01 -9.20 -1.96
C VAL A 76 5.36 -9.71 -2.42
N ASN A 77 5.99 -10.58 -1.63
CA ASN A 77 7.16 -11.31 -2.09
C ASN A 77 6.74 -12.53 -2.92
N PHE A 78 6.31 -12.26 -4.16
CA PHE A 78 5.75 -13.29 -5.03
C PHE A 78 6.76 -14.39 -5.37
N ARG A 79 8.07 -14.04 -5.42
CA ARG A 79 9.14 -15.05 -5.58
C ARG A 79 9.15 -16.04 -4.42
N ARG A 80 9.01 -15.58 -3.18
CA ARG A 80 8.94 -16.45 -1.99
C ARG A 80 7.68 -17.32 -2.01
N MET A 81 6.53 -16.74 -2.41
CA MET A 81 5.28 -17.48 -2.56
C MET A 81 5.39 -18.58 -3.60
N THR A 82 5.93 -18.27 -4.78
CA THR A 82 6.16 -19.26 -5.85
C THR A 82 7.14 -20.35 -5.41
N ALA A 83 8.23 -19.96 -4.74
CA ALA A 83 9.20 -20.92 -4.23
C ALA A 83 8.58 -21.91 -3.23
N ALA A 84 7.70 -21.43 -2.36
CA ALA A 84 6.98 -22.28 -1.42
C ALA A 84 6.00 -23.24 -2.13
N ALA A 85 5.31 -22.75 -3.16
CA ALA A 85 4.37 -23.58 -3.94
C ALA A 85 5.08 -24.66 -4.78
N VAL A 86 6.22 -24.33 -5.38
CA VAL A 86 7.02 -25.26 -6.18
C VAL A 86 7.80 -26.26 -5.31
N GLY A 87 8.16 -25.85 -4.10
CA GLY A 87 8.87 -26.70 -3.14
C GLY A 87 10.33 -26.98 -3.54
N PRO A 88 10.85 -28.20 -3.31
CA PRO A 88 12.27 -28.52 -3.51
C PRO A 88 12.79 -28.25 -4.94
N GLY A 89 11.93 -28.39 -5.96
CA GLY A 89 12.26 -28.14 -7.35
C GLY A 89 12.71 -26.70 -7.64
N TRP A 90 12.27 -25.74 -6.82
CA TRP A 90 12.66 -24.33 -6.95
C TRP A 90 14.18 -24.11 -6.90
N ARG A 91 14.88 -24.83 -6.01
CA ARG A 91 16.33 -24.68 -5.86
C ARG A 91 17.12 -25.30 -7.02
N GLN A 92 16.50 -26.20 -7.78
CA GLN A 92 17.10 -26.86 -8.94
C GLN A 92 16.84 -26.08 -10.24
N ALA A 93 15.87 -25.15 -10.23
CA ALA A 93 15.52 -24.34 -11.37
C ALA A 93 16.55 -23.22 -11.59
N SER A 94 16.89 -22.96 -12.87
CA SER A 94 17.73 -21.81 -13.25
C SER A 94 16.98 -20.49 -12.95
N PRO A 95 17.69 -19.35 -12.89
CA PRO A 95 17.04 -18.03 -12.71
C PRO A 95 15.94 -17.78 -13.74
N GLU A 96 16.12 -18.14 -15.00
CA GLU A 96 15.15 -17.99 -16.08
C GLU A 96 13.93 -18.89 -15.86
N GLN A 97 14.16 -20.12 -15.42
CA GLN A 97 13.08 -21.05 -15.05
C GLN A 97 12.30 -20.53 -13.83
N GLN A 98 13.00 -19.99 -12.82
CA GLN A 98 12.35 -19.39 -11.65
C GLN A 98 11.48 -18.19 -12.03
N GLN A 99 11.93 -17.34 -12.93
CA GLN A 99 11.14 -16.23 -13.44
C GLN A 99 9.90 -16.74 -14.20
N ARG A 100 10.07 -17.69 -15.11
CA ARG A 100 8.95 -18.28 -15.84
C ARG A 100 7.93 -18.96 -14.91
N LEU A 101 8.40 -19.67 -13.89
CA LEU A 101 7.52 -20.26 -12.88
C LEU A 101 6.69 -19.21 -12.14
N GLN A 102 7.24 -18.03 -11.84
CA GLN A 102 6.48 -16.94 -11.23
C GLN A 102 5.40 -16.42 -12.18
N GLU A 103 5.72 -16.22 -13.45
CA GLU A 103 4.75 -15.74 -14.45
C GLU A 103 3.60 -16.75 -14.62
N GLU A 104 3.92 -18.02 -14.78
CA GLU A 104 2.92 -19.09 -14.93
C GLU A 104 2.08 -19.28 -13.66
N PHE A 105 2.70 -19.19 -12.49
CA PHE A 105 1.98 -19.30 -11.22
C PHE A 105 1.02 -18.13 -11.01
N LYS A 106 1.42 -16.90 -11.36
CA LYS A 106 0.53 -15.73 -11.32
C LYS A 106 -0.68 -15.94 -12.25
N GLN A 107 -0.42 -16.35 -13.49
CA GLN A 107 -1.50 -16.61 -14.45
C GLN A 107 -2.43 -17.73 -13.98
N LEU A 108 -1.88 -18.79 -13.41
CA LEU A 108 -2.67 -19.87 -12.83
C LEU A 108 -3.61 -19.37 -11.73
N LEU A 109 -3.09 -18.60 -10.80
CA LEU A 109 -3.89 -18.03 -9.71
C LEU A 109 -5.01 -17.14 -10.24
N VAL A 110 -4.69 -16.20 -11.14
CA VAL A 110 -5.69 -15.29 -11.70
C VAL A 110 -6.79 -16.07 -12.44
N ARG A 111 -6.43 -17.01 -13.30
CA ARG A 111 -7.42 -17.82 -14.03
C ARG A 111 -8.27 -18.70 -13.09
N THR A 112 -7.66 -19.26 -12.06
CA THR A 112 -8.36 -20.12 -11.09
C THR A 112 -9.39 -19.33 -10.29
N TYR A 113 -9.06 -18.09 -9.89
CA TYR A 113 -9.90 -17.29 -9.01
C TYR A 113 -10.74 -16.24 -9.72
N ALA A 114 -10.59 -16.03 -11.03
CA ALA A 114 -11.35 -15.02 -11.78
C ALA A 114 -12.87 -15.19 -11.63
N GLY A 115 -13.36 -16.42 -11.68
CA GLY A 115 -14.78 -16.71 -11.50
C GLY A 115 -15.29 -16.40 -10.08
N ALA A 116 -14.49 -16.64 -9.05
CA ALA A 116 -14.84 -16.29 -7.68
C ALA A 116 -14.82 -14.77 -7.47
N LEU A 117 -13.83 -14.08 -8.05
CA LEU A 117 -13.74 -12.62 -8.01
C LEU A 117 -14.92 -11.93 -8.72
N ALA A 118 -15.40 -12.51 -9.82
CA ALA A 118 -16.57 -12.02 -10.53
C ALA A 118 -17.87 -12.05 -9.70
N GLN A 119 -17.93 -12.89 -8.67
CA GLN A 119 -19.09 -13.00 -7.78
C GLN A 119 -19.04 -12.02 -6.59
N VAL A 120 -17.97 -11.26 -6.47
CA VAL A 120 -17.84 -10.25 -5.41
C VAL A 120 -18.83 -9.11 -5.66
N SER A 121 -19.70 -8.81 -4.68
CA SER A 121 -20.70 -7.77 -4.76
C SER A 121 -20.71 -6.85 -3.54
N ASP A 122 -21.09 -7.41 -2.39
CA ASP A 122 -21.35 -6.72 -1.13
C ASP A 122 -20.43 -7.19 0.01
N GLN A 123 -19.43 -8.01 -0.32
CA GLN A 123 -18.47 -8.48 0.67
C GLN A 123 -17.68 -7.33 1.28
N THR A 124 -17.37 -7.50 2.56
CA THR A 124 -16.49 -6.60 3.32
C THR A 124 -15.35 -7.41 3.93
N VAL A 125 -14.19 -6.80 4.04
CA VAL A 125 -13.03 -7.39 4.73
C VAL A 125 -12.78 -6.61 6.00
N SER A 126 -12.71 -7.32 7.12
CA SER A 126 -12.30 -6.75 8.40
C SER A 126 -11.02 -7.42 8.88
N VAL A 127 -10.02 -6.63 9.17
CA VAL A 127 -8.78 -7.11 9.78
C VAL A 127 -8.99 -7.26 11.28
N LYS A 128 -8.60 -8.40 11.81
CA LYS A 128 -8.59 -8.65 13.26
C LYS A 128 -7.36 -8.01 13.88
N SER A 129 -7.47 -7.62 15.14
CA SER A 129 -6.36 -6.98 15.85
C SER A 129 -5.09 -7.80 15.73
N LEU A 130 -4.03 -7.15 15.22
CA LEU A 130 -2.70 -7.71 15.13
C LEU A 130 -2.10 -7.81 16.54
N ARG A 131 -1.63 -8.99 16.91
CA ARG A 131 -0.82 -9.21 18.11
C ARG A 131 0.61 -9.46 17.67
N ALA A 132 1.39 -8.40 17.55
CA ALA A 132 2.79 -8.48 17.19
C ALA A 132 3.64 -7.78 18.26
N GLY A 133 4.77 -8.39 18.63
CA GLY A 133 5.83 -7.75 19.41
C GLY A 133 6.66 -6.83 18.52
N ALA A 134 7.31 -5.83 19.11
CA ALA A 134 8.17 -4.89 18.37
C ALA A 134 9.35 -5.57 17.64
N GLU A 135 9.72 -6.78 18.07
CA GLU A 135 10.84 -7.55 17.52
C GLU A 135 10.42 -8.64 16.53
N ASP A 136 9.13 -8.81 16.29
CA ASP A 136 8.63 -9.85 15.41
C ASP A 136 8.95 -9.53 13.95
N LYS A 137 9.68 -10.44 13.30
CA LYS A 137 10.06 -10.32 11.88
C LYS A 137 8.96 -10.79 10.92
N ASP A 138 8.13 -11.72 11.38
CA ASP A 138 6.99 -12.25 10.65
C ASP A 138 5.77 -12.16 11.58
N VAL A 139 4.68 -11.63 11.06
CA VAL A 139 3.41 -11.50 11.78
C VAL A 139 2.28 -12.10 10.97
N LEU A 140 1.30 -12.66 11.66
CA LEU A 140 0.13 -13.25 11.04
C LEU A 140 -1.02 -12.23 11.09
N VAL A 141 -1.42 -11.72 9.94
CA VAL A 141 -2.57 -10.83 9.80
C VAL A 141 -3.82 -11.67 9.51
N ARG A 142 -4.76 -11.68 10.43
CA ARG A 142 -6.04 -12.38 10.27
C ARG A 142 -7.11 -11.47 9.76
N THR A 143 -7.84 -11.93 8.75
CA THR A 143 -8.99 -11.20 8.21
C THR A 143 -10.24 -12.06 8.23
N GLU A 144 -11.37 -11.39 8.17
CA GLU A 144 -12.67 -12.00 8.02
C GLU A 144 -13.39 -11.34 6.86
N VAL A 145 -13.72 -12.14 5.86
CA VAL A 145 -14.54 -11.71 4.72
C VAL A 145 -15.99 -12.05 5.02
N ARG A 146 -16.85 -11.04 5.01
CA ARG A 146 -18.29 -11.17 5.23
C ARG A 146 -19.06 -10.82 3.98
N GLY A 147 -20.08 -11.59 3.67
CA GLY A 147 -21.01 -11.40 2.57
C GLY A 147 -22.34 -12.09 2.89
N ARG A 148 -23.00 -12.61 1.87
CA ARG A 148 -24.33 -13.28 2.04
C ARG A 148 -24.25 -14.67 2.66
N GLY A 149 -23.08 -15.29 2.70
CA GLY A 149 -22.86 -16.61 3.30
C GLY A 149 -22.17 -16.52 4.66
N ASP A 150 -21.68 -17.67 5.11
CA ASP A 150 -20.87 -17.74 6.34
C ASP A 150 -19.59 -16.92 6.17
N PRO A 151 -19.11 -16.29 7.24
CA PRO A 151 -17.86 -15.54 7.22
C PRO A 151 -16.67 -16.46 6.87
N VAL A 152 -15.81 -15.99 5.96
CA VAL A 152 -14.58 -16.69 5.58
C VAL A 152 -13.40 -16.03 6.27
N GLN A 153 -12.59 -16.84 6.96
CA GLN A 153 -11.35 -16.35 7.58
C GLN A 153 -10.18 -16.59 6.63
N LEU A 154 -9.33 -15.57 6.48
CA LEU A 154 -8.10 -15.64 5.70
C LEU A 154 -6.94 -15.12 6.55
N ASP A 155 -5.83 -15.81 6.48
CA ASP A 155 -4.60 -15.49 7.18
C ASP A 155 -3.52 -15.12 6.15
N TYR A 156 -2.79 -14.02 6.43
CA TYR A 156 -1.71 -13.49 5.59
C TYR A 156 -0.40 -13.43 6.35
#